data_f30fc9ec95af5636f65a449798d38770
#
_entry.id   f30fc9ec95af5636f65a449798d38770
#
_cell.length_a   1.000
_cell.length_b   1.000
_cell.length_c   1.000
_cell.angle_alpha   90.00
_cell.angle_beta   90.00
_cell.angle_gamma   90.00
#
_symmetry.space_group_name_H-M   'P 1'
#
loop_
_entity.id
_entity.type
_entity.pdbx_description
1 polymer ?
#
loop_
_entity_poly.entity_id
_entity_poly.type
_entity_poly.pdbx_seq_one_letter_code
_entity_poly.pdbx_strand_id
1 'polypeptide(L)'
;IHAEDLAVGYDRHVVVDDITLDVHPGGLVVLMGTNGSGKSTILRTLAGLLEPVSGDVRVLDEWPGGRAERVAYLPQHPKSLATLPLRASDVVRMGRFARLGLIGRATKEDDEAVETAMARMSVLQFRDKPLHALSGGQQQRVHLAQILARNADVVLLDEPTAGLDAQ
;
A
#
# COMPACT_ATOMS: atom_id res chain seq x y z
N ILE A 1 -15.40 0.43 -0.23
CA ILE A 1 -15.15 -0.95 -0.70
C ILE A 1 -16.42 -1.73 -0.40
N HIS A 2 -16.89 -2.47 -1.39
CA HIS A 2 -18.01 -3.39 -1.26
C HIS A 2 -17.57 -4.77 -1.80
N ALA A 3 -17.91 -5.84 -1.09
CA ALA A 3 -17.72 -7.21 -1.55
C ALA A 3 -18.87 -8.09 -1.08
N GLU A 4 -19.37 -8.96 -1.96
CA GLU A 4 -20.45 -9.90 -1.67
C GLU A 4 -20.09 -11.27 -2.24
N ASP A 5 -20.18 -12.30 -1.38
CA ASP A 5 -19.82 -13.70 -1.69
C ASP A 5 -18.46 -13.84 -2.39
N LEU A 6 -17.50 -12.95 -2.05
CA LEU A 6 -16.21 -12.89 -2.71
C LEU A 6 -15.33 -14.07 -2.32
N ALA A 7 -14.80 -14.77 -3.34
CA ALA A 7 -13.73 -15.75 -3.18
C ALA A 7 -12.43 -15.23 -3.81
N VAL A 8 -11.33 -15.36 -3.09
CA VAL A 8 -10.00 -14.93 -3.52
C VAL A 8 -9.00 -16.09 -3.53
N GLY A 9 -8.03 -16.03 -4.43
CA GLY A 9 -7.06 -17.11 -4.57
C GLY A 9 -6.07 -16.90 -5.71
N TYR A 10 -5.42 -17.99 -6.12
CA TYR A 10 -4.44 -18.02 -7.21
C TYR A 10 -4.81 -19.10 -8.22
N ASP A 11 -4.72 -18.82 -9.52
CA ASP A 11 -4.94 -19.77 -10.61
C ASP A 11 -6.22 -20.60 -10.42
N ARG A 12 -7.32 -19.96 -9.98
CA ARG A 12 -8.61 -20.57 -9.63
C ARG A 12 -8.62 -21.46 -8.38
N HIS A 13 -7.51 -21.56 -7.63
CA HIS A 13 -7.52 -22.19 -6.32
C HIS A 13 -7.96 -21.17 -5.27
N VAL A 14 -9.11 -21.45 -4.66
CA VAL A 14 -9.66 -20.60 -3.59
C VAL A 14 -8.79 -20.70 -2.34
N VAL A 15 -8.37 -19.57 -1.81
CA VAL A 15 -7.64 -19.44 -0.53
C VAL A 15 -8.59 -19.01 0.58
N VAL A 16 -9.49 -18.10 0.29
CA VAL A 16 -10.57 -17.65 1.19
C VAL A 16 -11.82 -17.42 0.35
N ASP A 17 -12.95 -17.87 0.85
CA ASP A 17 -14.27 -17.68 0.28
C ASP A 17 -15.25 -17.04 1.28
N ASP A 18 -16.48 -16.83 0.84
CA ASP A 18 -17.57 -16.29 1.65
C ASP A 18 -17.22 -14.94 2.33
N ILE A 19 -16.48 -14.08 1.58
CA ILE A 19 -16.12 -12.76 2.08
C ILE A 19 -17.22 -11.77 1.72
N THR A 20 -17.92 -11.27 2.75
CA THR A 20 -18.84 -10.15 2.63
C THR A 20 -18.32 -8.98 3.45
N LEU A 21 -18.11 -7.83 2.80
CA LEU A 21 -17.47 -6.67 3.39
C LEU A 21 -18.05 -5.38 2.82
N ASP A 22 -18.37 -4.45 3.69
CA ASP A 22 -18.76 -3.09 3.31
C ASP A 22 -17.97 -2.06 4.12
N VAL A 23 -17.18 -1.23 3.44
CA VAL A 23 -16.33 -0.21 4.05
C VAL A 23 -16.66 1.15 3.46
N HIS A 24 -17.30 1.99 4.27
CA HIS A 24 -17.66 3.36 3.90
C HIS A 24 -16.48 4.32 4.03
N PRO A 25 -16.55 5.52 3.40
CA PRO A 25 -15.56 6.58 3.58
C PRO A 25 -15.30 6.89 5.06
N GLY A 26 -14.03 6.98 5.45
CA GLY A 26 -13.60 7.16 6.83
C GLY A 26 -13.64 5.89 7.68
N GLY A 27 -14.09 4.77 7.14
CA GLY A 27 -14.07 3.48 7.81
C GLY A 27 -12.66 2.90 7.94
N LEU A 28 -12.44 2.12 9.01
CA LEU A 28 -11.24 1.32 9.25
C LEU A 28 -11.64 -0.12 9.46
N VAL A 29 -11.03 -1.03 8.70
CA VAL A 29 -11.23 -2.48 8.86
C VAL A 29 -9.88 -3.14 9.13
N VAL A 30 -9.86 -4.05 10.09
CA VAL A 30 -8.67 -4.83 10.44
C VAL A 30 -8.94 -6.30 10.14
N LEU A 31 -8.13 -6.89 9.26
CA LEU A 31 -8.16 -8.32 8.96
C LEU A 31 -7.31 -9.06 10.00
N MET A 32 -7.96 -9.90 10.80
CA MET A 32 -7.30 -10.70 11.84
C MET A 32 -7.28 -12.18 11.44
N GLY A 33 -6.20 -12.88 11.78
CA GLY A 33 -6.05 -14.29 11.48
C GLY A 33 -4.58 -14.73 11.53
N THR A 34 -4.36 -16.05 11.56
CA THR A 34 -3.02 -16.65 11.58
C THR A 34 -2.26 -16.38 10.28
N ASN A 35 -0.94 -16.63 10.29
CA ASN A 35 -0.15 -16.58 9.06
C ASN A 35 -0.66 -17.62 8.07
N GLY A 36 -0.78 -17.25 6.80
CA GLY A 36 -1.34 -18.12 5.76
C GLY A 36 -2.87 -18.13 5.67
N SER A 37 -3.61 -17.37 6.50
CA SER A 37 -5.09 -17.33 6.45
C SER A 37 -5.67 -16.52 5.27
N GLY A 38 -4.84 -16.07 4.32
CA GLY A 38 -5.29 -15.38 3.11
C GLY A 38 -5.42 -13.86 3.21
N LYS A 39 -5.04 -13.20 4.33
CA LYS A 39 -5.12 -11.74 4.49
C LYS A 39 -4.45 -10.98 3.34
N SER A 40 -3.21 -11.34 3.00
CA SER A 40 -2.48 -10.73 1.89
C SER A 40 -3.15 -11.00 0.54
N THR A 41 -3.82 -12.15 0.37
CA THR A 41 -4.55 -12.48 -0.86
C THR A 41 -5.76 -11.56 -1.01
N ILE A 42 -6.54 -11.36 0.07
CA ILE A 42 -7.67 -10.41 0.09
C ILE A 42 -7.17 -9.01 -0.26
N LEU A 43 -6.13 -8.50 0.43
CA LEU A 43 -5.61 -7.17 0.20
C LEU A 43 -5.09 -6.98 -1.24
N ARG A 44 -4.43 -7.99 -1.82
CA ARG A 44 -3.97 -7.95 -3.22
C ARG A 44 -5.12 -7.94 -4.21
N THR A 45 -6.19 -8.70 -3.94
CA THR A 45 -7.39 -8.68 -4.78
C THR A 45 -8.06 -7.31 -4.71
N LEU A 46 -8.24 -6.73 -3.52
CA LEU A 46 -8.78 -5.38 -3.38
C LEU A 46 -7.89 -4.30 -4.02
N ALA A 47 -6.58 -4.51 -4.06
CA ALA A 47 -5.64 -3.62 -4.74
C ALA A 47 -5.64 -3.76 -6.27
N GLY A 48 -6.36 -4.76 -6.83
CA GLY A 48 -6.35 -5.07 -8.25
C GLY A 48 -5.08 -5.76 -8.75
N LEU A 49 -4.33 -6.38 -7.85
CA LEU A 49 -3.10 -7.13 -8.16
C LEU A 49 -3.38 -8.63 -8.38
N LEU A 50 -4.55 -9.09 -7.99
CA LEU A 50 -5.06 -10.44 -8.22
C LEU A 50 -6.52 -10.33 -8.64
N GLU A 51 -6.91 -11.16 -9.61
CA GLU A 51 -8.31 -11.32 -9.99
C GLU A 51 -9.06 -12.11 -8.90
N PRO A 52 -10.30 -11.73 -8.56
CA PRO A 52 -11.14 -12.57 -7.71
C PRO A 52 -11.45 -13.89 -8.39
N VAL A 53 -11.63 -14.95 -7.61
CA VAL A 53 -12.02 -16.28 -8.14
C VAL A 53 -13.52 -16.32 -8.46
N SER A 54 -14.34 -15.71 -7.59
CA SER A 54 -15.79 -15.55 -7.79
C SER A 54 -16.35 -14.46 -6.86
N GLY A 55 -17.63 -14.16 -6.98
CA GLY A 55 -18.33 -13.13 -6.21
C GLY A 55 -18.25 -11.75 -6.84
N ASP A 56 -18.85 -10.75 -6.21
CA ASP A 56 -18.76 -9.34 -6.63
C ASP A 56 -17.85 -8.56 -5.69
N VAL A 57 -17.06 -7.65 -6.27
CA VAL A 57 -16.19 -6.75 -5.51
C VAL A 57 -16.04 -5.42 -6.22
N ARG A 58 -16.17 -4.33 -5.46
CA ARG A 58 -16.01 -2.95 -5.93
C ARG A 58 -15.09 -2.18 -4.99
N VAL A 59 -14.17 -1.45 -5.57
CA VAL A 59 -13.31 -0.52 -4.87
C VAL A 59 -13.46 0.85 -5.52
N LEU A 60 -13.97 1.85 -4.77
CA LEU A 60 -14.34 3.16 -5.30
C LEU A 60 -15.35 3.07 -6.47
N ASP A 61 -16.38 2.19 -6.30
CA ASP A 61 -17.45 1.90 -7.25
C ASP A 61 -17.01 1.27 -8.57
N GLU A 62 -15.74 0.85 -8.66
CA GLU A 62 -15.17 0.19 -9.83
C GLU A 62 -14.62 -1.19 -9.48
N TRP A 63 -14.37 -2.00 -10.50
CA TRP A 63 -13.65 -3.25 -10.36
C TRP A 63 -12.24 -3.00 -9.77
N PRO A 64 -11.69 -3.88 -8.93
CA PRO A 64 -10.35 -3.73 -8.39
C PRO A 64 -9.32 -3.44 -9.49
N GLY A 65 -8.52 -2.40 -9.29
CA GLY A 65 -7.57 -1.91 -10.30
C GLY A 65 -8.10 -0.83 -11.25
N GLY A 66 -9.42 -0.64 -11.37
CA GLY A 66 -10.02 0.38 -12.23
C GLY A 66 -9.68 1.83 -11.80
N ARG A 67 -9.39 2.03 -10.52
CA ARG A 67 -8.92 3.30 -9.93
C ARG A 67 -7.59 3.13 -9.22
N ALA A 68 -6.64 2.44 -9.86
CA ALA A 68 -5.37 2.10 -9.23
C ALA A 68 -4.61 3.33 -8.68
N GLU A 69 -4.74 4.50 -9.30
CA GLU A 69 -4.13 5.75 -8.84
C GLU A 69 -4.68 6.24 -7.50
N ARG A 70 -5.92 5.86 -7.13
CA ARG A 70 -6.61 6.23 -5.90
C ARG A 70 -6.51 5.19 -4.79
N VAL A 71 -5.85 4.06 -5.06
CA VAL A 71 -5.65 2.96 -4.11
C VAL A 71 -4.16 2.83 -3.80
N ALA A 72 -3.77 2.88 -2.54
CA ALA A 72 -2.42 2.62 -2.08
C ALA A 72 -2.34 1.24 -1.42
N TYR A 73 -1.37 0.42 -1.81
CA TYR A 73 -1.10 -0.87 -1.20
C TYR A 73 0.34 -0.93 -0.69
N LEU A 74 0.50 -1.28 0.59
CA LEU A 74 1.80 -1.57 1.20
C LEU A 74 1.88 -3.07 1.48
N PRO A 75 2.73 -3.83 0.78
CA PRO A 75 2.96 -5.24 1.06
C PRO A 75 3.77 -5.42 2.36
N GLN A 76 3.64 -6.57 3.00
CA GLN A 76 4.37 -6.96 4.22
C GLN A 76 5.89 -6.77 4.08
N HIS A 77 6.45 -7.16 2.94
CA HIS A 77 7.85 -6.97 2.61
C HIS A 77 7.96 -6.24 1.26
N PRO A 78 8.23 -4.94 1.24
CA PRO A 78 8.51 -4.23 -0.01
C PRO A 78 9.82 -4.78 -0.60
N LYS A 79 9.70 -5.88 -1.39
CA LYS A 79 10.85 -6.52 -2.03
C LYS A 79 11.43 -5.57 -3.08
N SER A 80 12.74 -5.55 -3.18
CA SER A 80 13.56 -5.01 -4.28
C SER A 80 14.05 -3.58 -4.23
N LEU A 81 13.53 -2.67 -3.43
CA LEU A 81 14.11 -1.32 -3.37
C LEU A 81 15.40 -1.28 -2.53
N ALA A 82 15.61 -2.25 -1.62
CA ALA A 82 16.78 -2.29 -0.74
C ALA A 82 18.11 -2.54 -1.50
N THR A 83 18.07 -3.13 -2.69
CA THR A 83 19.25 -3.36 -3.52
C THR A 83 19.59 -2.17 -4.42
N LEU A 84 18.67 -1.24 -4.60
CA LEU A 84 18.89 -0.03 -5.39
C LEU A 84 19.47 1.07 -4.50
N PRO A 85 20.41 1.89 -5.00
CA PRO A 85 21.00 2.99 -4.24
C PRO A 85 20.04 4.19 -4.16
N LEU A 86 18.79 3.94 -3.74
CA LEU A 86 17.76 4.96 -3.61
C LEU A 86 17.85 5.64 -2.25
N ARG A 87 17.68 6.95 -2.23
CA ARG A 87 17.53 7.73 -0.99
C ARG A 87 16.13 7.55 -0.43
N ALA A 88 15.96 7.80 0.87
CA ALA A 88 14.66 7.77 1.51
C ALA A 88 13.65 8.70 0.82
N SER A 89 14.08 9.91 0.43
CA SER A 89 13.24 10.87 -0.31
C SER A 89 12.82 10.34 -1.70
N ASP A 90 13.69 9.60 -2.40
CA ASP A 90 13.37 9.04 -3.71
C ASP A 90 12.25 7.99 -3.58
N VAL A 91 12.34 7.14 -2.55
CA VAL A 91 11.30 6.13 -2.26
C VAL A 91 9.96 6.79 -1.94
N VAL A 92 9.94 7.82 -1.09
CA VAL A 92 8.70 8.54 -0.77
C VAL A 92 8.12 9.22 -2.01
N ARG A 93 8.98 9.80 -2.87
CA ARG A 93 8.55 10.43 -4.14
C ARG A 93 7.91 9.45 -5.11
N MET A 94 8.27 8.17 -5.09
CA MET A 94 7.60 7.15 -5.90
C MET A 94 6.10 7.05 -5.59
N GLY A 95 5.65 7.42 -4.40
CA GLY A 95 4.23 7.53 -4.07
C GLY A 95 3.46 8.47 -5.00
N ARG A 96 4.13 9.47 -5.59
CA ARG A 96 3.52 10.43 -6.53
C ARG A 96 3.42 9.93 -7.97
N PHE A 97 4.13 8.85 -8.33
CA PHE A 97 4.17 8.35 -9.71
C PHE A 97 2.79 7.93 -10.25
N ALA A 98 1.91 7.42 -9.39
CA ALA A 98 0.56 7.07 -9.82
C ALA A 98 -0.22 8.29 -10.35
N ARG A 99 0.02 9.50 -9.80
CA ARG A 99 -0.58 10.76 -10.26
C ARG A 99 0.16 11.33 -11.47
N LEU A 100 1.47 11.21 -11.52
CA LEU A 100 2.30 11.81 -12.56
C LEU A 100 2.23 11.02 -13.88
N GLY A 101 1.94 9.73 -13.85
CA GLY A 101 2.03 8.87 -15.01
C GLY A 101 3.47 8.75 -15.54
N LEU A 102 3.60 8.28 -16.80
CA LEU A 102 4.90 8.02 -17.42
C LEU A 102 5.65 9.28 -17.88
N ILE A 103 4.94 10.38 -18.12
CA ILE A 103 5.48 11.61 -18.74
C ILE A 103 5.28 12.86 -17.88
N GLY A 104 4.64 12.73 -16.73
CA GLY A 104 4.38 13.86 -15.84
C GLY A 104 5.66 14.39 -15.18
N ARG A 105 5.77 15.70 -15.06
CA ARG A 105 6.84 16.34 -14.29
C ARG A 105 6.37 16.58 -12.87
N ALA A 106 7.24 16.31 -11.90
CA ALA A 106 6.99 16.66 -10.51
C ALA A 106 6.80 18.19 -10.38
N THR A 107 5.81 18.57 -9.60
CA THR A 107 5.47 19.95 -9.29
C THR A 107 5.93 20.32 -7.88
N LYS A 108 5.90 21.60 -7.53
CA LYS A 108 6.16 22.05 -6.17
C LYS A 108 5.21 21.40 -5.14
N GLU A 109 3.95 21.18 -5.52
CA GLU A 109 2.96 20.49 -4.71
C GLU A 109 3.37 19.01 -4.41
N ASP A 110 4.00 18.34 -5.38
CA ASP A 110 4.52 16.99 -5.17
C ASP A 110 5.69 16.97 -4.18
N ASP A 111 6.57 17.94 -4.25
CA ASP A 111 7.68 18.08 -3.30
C ASP A 111 7.18 18.39 -1.89
N GLU A 112 6.19 19.28 -1.74
CA GLU A 112 5.54 19.60 -0.46
C GLU A 112 4.81 18.37 0.12
N ALA A 113 4.14 17.57 -0.71
CA ALA A 113 3.49 16.34 -0.29
C ALA A 113 4.51 15.32 0.24
N VAL A 114 5.66 15.18 -0.44
CA VAL A 114 6.76 14.30 0.00
C VAL A 114 7.32 14.75 1.34
N GLU A 115 7.64 16.03 1.51
CA GLU A 115 8.18 16.57 2.76
C GLU A 115 7.19 16.42 3.92
N THR A 116 5.92 16.72 3.68
CA THR A 116 4.85 16.57 4.67
C THR A 116 4.71 15.10 5.11
N ALA A 117 4.73 14.16 4.16
CA ALA A 117 4.65 12.74 4.46
C ALA A 117 5.86 12.25 5.27
N MET A 118 7.07 12.68 4.89
CA MET A 118 8.30 12.36 5.62
C MET A 118 8.31 12.93 7.05
N ALA A 119 7.82 14.15 7.22
CA ALA A 119 7.71 14.79 8.54
C ALA A 119 6.72 14.04 9.42
N ARG A 120 5.52 13.68 8.90
CA ARG A 120 4.50 12.91 9.63
C ARG A 120 5.00 11.55 10.12
N MET A 121 5.88 10.90 9.34
CA MET A 121 6.48 9.62 9.71
C MET A 121 7.78 9.76 10.48
N SER A 122 8.21 10.98 10.84
CA SER A 122 9.46 11.28 11.56
C SER A 122 10.69 10.70 10.86
N VAL A 123 10.75 10.83 9.53
CA VAL A 123 11.87 10.35 8.69
C VAL A 123 12.51 11.47 7.85
N LEU A 124 12.09 12.72 8.02
CA LEU A 124 12.59 13.85 7.22
C LEU A 124 14.11 14.04 7.37
N GLN A 125 14.65 13.81 8.58
CA GLN A 125 16.10 13.88 8.86
C GLN A 125 16.93 12.83 8.11
N PHE A 126 16.27 11.82 7.53
CA PHE A 126 16.91 10.76 6.74
C PHE A 126 16.73 10.94 5.23
N ARG A 127 16.18 12.07 4.78
CA ARG A 127 15.79 12.29 3.38
C ARG A 127 16.88 11.92 2.37
N ASP A 128 18.13 12.25 2.68
CA ASP A 128 19.29 12.04 1.78
C ASP A 128 20.05 10.74 2.05
N LYS A 129 19.63 9.97 3.06
CA LYS A 129 20.28 8.69 3.38
C LYS A 129 19.81 7.60 2.40
N PRO A 130 20.71 6.71 1.95
CA PRO A 130 20.32 5.52 1.23
C PRO A 130 19.36 4.66 2.07
N LEU A 131 18.31 4.12 1.44
CA LEU A 131 17.30 3.32 2.16
C LEU A 131 17.92 2.15 2.91
N HIS A 132 18.89 1.45 2.29
CA HIS A 132 19.55 0.28 2.89
C HIS A 132 20.42 0.63 4.13
N ALA A 133 20.78 1.90 4.32
CA ALA A 133 21.53 2.35 5.49
C ALA A 133 20.63 2.67 6.71
N LEU A 134 19.31 2.56 6.55
CA LEU A 134 18.34 2.78 7.60
C LEU A 134 18.03 1.47 8.34
N SER A 135 17.68 1.57 9.64
CA SER A 135 17.17 0.41 10.38
C SER A 135 15.83 -0.07 9.81
N GLY A 136 15.43 -1.32 10.06
CA GLY A 136 14.17 -1.89 9.57
C GLY A 136 12.97 -1.01 9.90
N GLY A 137 12.86 -0.53 11.16
CA GLY A 137 11.79 0.38 11.55
C GLY A 137 11.85 1.75 10.86
N GLN A 138 13.05 2.26 10.55
CA GLN A 138 13.18 3.50 9.76
C GLN A 138 12.76 3.27 8.30
N GLN A 139 13.16 2.15 7.70
CA GLN A 139 12.71 1.77 6.35
C GLN A 139 11.20 1.63 6.30
N GLN A 140 10.59 0.98 7.27
CA GLN A 140 9.14 0.83 7.35
C GLN A 140 8.43 2.19 7.42
N ARG A 141 8.94 3.13 8.22
CA ARG A 141 8.40 4.50 8.26
C ARG A 141 8.58 5.26 6.94
N VAL A 142 9.66 5.01 6.20
CA VAL A 142 9.85 5.55 4.83
C VAL A 142 8.78 4.99 3.89
N HIS A 143 8.49 3.68 3.93
CA HIS A 143 7.44 3.10 3.11
C HIS A 143 6.03 3.61 3.51
N LEU A 144 5.77 3.82 4.79
CA LEU A 144 4.54 4.46 5.24
C LEU A 144 4.45 5.92 4.75
N ALA A 145 5.56 6.67 4.76
CA ALA A 145 5.61 8.00 4.17
C ALA A 145 5.32 7.98 2.65
N GLN A 146 5.82 6.97 1.93
CA GLN A 146 5.50 6.76 0.52
C GLN A 146 3.99 6.59 0.28
N ILE A 147 3.33 5.78 1.11
CA ILE A 147 1.87 5.59 1.06
C ILE A 147 1.13 6.91 1.34
N LEU A 148 1.55 7.66 2.36
CA LEU A 148 0.95 8.96 2.67
C LEU A 148 1.14 9.98 1.54
N ALA A 149 2.33 10.04 0.95
CA ALA A 149 2.62 10.93 -0.17
C ALA A 149 1.74 10.65 -1.39
N ARG A 150 1.26 9.41 -1.57
CA ARG A 150 0.35 9.04 -2.65
C ARG A 150 -0.98 9.78 -2.57
N ASN A 151 -1.45 10.13 -1.36
CA ASN A 151 -2.74 10.77 -1.09
C ASN A 151 -3.91 9.99 -1.72
N ALA A 152 -3.93 8.68 -1.47
CA ALA A 152 -4.95 7.77 -1.98
C ALA A 152 -6.23 7.83 -1.12
N ASP A 153 -7.38 7.52 -1.74
CA ASP A 153 -8.68 7.45 -1.05
C ASP A 153 -8.83 6.13 -0.28
N VAL A 154 -8.18 5.07 -0.75
CA VAL A 154 -8.15 3.76 -0.10
C VAL A 154 -6.70 3.39 0.19
N VAL A 155 -6.44 2.99 1.44
CA VAL A 155 -5.12 2.53 1.88
C VAL A 155 -5.24 1.10 2.38
N LEU A 156 -4.49 0.20 1.76
CA LEU A 156 -4.42 -1.22 2.09
C LEU A 156 -3.03 -1.51 2.66
N LEU A 157 -2.96 -1.95 3.91
CA LEU A 157 -1.70 -2.22 4.61
C LEU A 157 -1.63 -3.69 5.01
N ASP A 158 -0.61 -4.38 4.52
CA ASP A 158 -0.35 -5.80 4.82
C ASP A 158 0.74 -5.89 5.89
N GLU A 159 0.34 -6.18 7.13
CA GLU A 159 1.21 -6.24 8.32
C GLU A 159 2.14 -5.03 8.49
N PRO A 160 1.60 -3.80 8.57
CA PRO A 160 2.41 -2.57 8.56
C PRO A 160 3.33 -2.41 9.77
N THR A 161 3.20 -3.25 10.78
CA THR A 161 4.02 -3.24 12.00
C THR A 161 5.11 -4.32 12.01
N ALA A 162 5.16 -5.20 11.01
CA ALA A 162 6.21 -6.19 10.88
C ALA A 162 7.57 -5.48 10.71
N GLY A 163 8.44 -5.56 11.72
CA GLY A 163 9.73 -4.86 11.76
C GLY A 163 9.76 -3.59 12.63
N LEU A 164 8.64 -3.22 13.25
CA LEU A 164 8.62 -2.21 14.31
C LEU A 164 8.83 -2.83 15.70
N ASP A 165 9.34 -4.07 15.77
CA ASP A 165 9.51 -4.79 17.01
C ASP A 165 10.28 -3.99 18.05
N ALA A 166 9.60 -3.87 19.15
CA ALA A 166 10.01 -3.59 20.53
C ALA A 166 11.48 -3.14 20.71
N GLN A 167 11.65 -1.86 20.90
CA GLN A 167 12.67 -1.34 21.79
C GLN A 167 12.05 -1.10 23.16
#